data_770adff6844d41191d793a7a006e9d90
#
_entry.id   770adff6844d41191d793a7a006e9d90
#
_cell.length_a   1.000
_cell.length_b   1.000
_cell.length_c   1.000
_cell.angle_alpha   90.00
_cell.angle_beta   90.00
_cell.angle_gamma   90.00
#
_symmetry.space_group_name_H-M   'P 1'
#
loop_
_entity.id
_entity.type
_entity.pdbx_description
1 polymer ?
#
loop_
_entity_poly.entity_id
_entity_poly.type
_entity_poly.pdbx_seq_one_letter_code
_entity_poly.pdbx_strand_id
1 'polypeptide(L)'
;MKYGTTQPADLVEQAREYAMPALALTDRATLSGAIRFAKACVANGVAPIIGINLPIDLGLDRKPSGKKAVEQRVTVLAHGDGGWAHLVRFLTGLHINNGGGDTRITMELLEKFSAHTTSLHILHGPQSPLSYELAAHRPERALELFNRTREFFAD
;
A
#
# COMPACT_ATOMS: atom_id res chain seq x y z
N MET A 1 -5.72 -10.76 15.16
CA MET A 1 -6.97 -10.37 14.46
C MET A 1 -6.77 -10.69 12.99
N LYS A 2 -7.56 -11.57 12.38
CA LYS A 2 -7.51 -11.80 10.93
C LYS A 2 -8.28 -10.64 10.27
N TYR A 3 -7.62 -9.91 9.40
CA TYR A 3 -8.23 -8.84 8.61
C TYR A 3 -8.81 -9.47 7.34
N GLY A 4 -10.10 -9.23 7.07
CA GLY A 4 -10.77 -9.72 5.88
C GLY A 4 -11.06 -11.22 5.96
N THR A 5 -12.31 -11.57 6.17
CA THR A 5 -12.78 -12.96 6.20
C THR A 5 -13.54 -13.34 4.93
N THR A 6 -13.87 -12.35 4.10
CA THR A 6 -14.63 -12.53 2.86
C THR A 6 -13.70 -13.01 1.75
N GLN A 7 -14.13 -14.00 0.99
CA GLN A 7 -13.36 -14.46 -0.18
C GLN A 7 -13.33 -13.37 -1.26
N PRO A 8 -12.22 -13.23 -2.01
CA PRO A 8 -12.15 -12.25 -3.09
C PRO A 8 -13.27 -12.37 -4.12
N ALA A 9 -13.73 -13.58 -4.42
CA ALA A 9 -14.84 -13.81 -5.34
C ALA A 9 -16.15 -13.20 -4.86
N ASP A 10 -16.46 -13.34 -3.56
CA ASP A 10 -17.70 -12.80 -2.96
C ASP A 10 -17.70 -11.26 -2.99
N LEU A 11 -16.52 -10.66 -2.75
CA LEU A 11 -16.36 -9.21 -2.85
C LEU A 11 -16.57 -8.68 -4.27
N VAL A 12 -16.07 -9.42 -5.27
CA VAL A 12 -16.25 -9.07 -6.68
C VAL A 12 -17.70 -9.20 -7.10
N GLU A 13 -18.42 -10.23 -6.67
CA GLU A 13 -19.84 -10.40 -6.92
C GLU A 13 -20.65 -9.24 -6.33
N GLN A 14 -20.35 -8.85 -5.09
CA GLN A 14 -20.97 -7.70 -4.45
C GLN A 14 -20.67 -6.38 -5.17
N ALA A 15 -19.42 -6.20 -5.65
CA ALA A 15 -19.05 -5.03 -6.45
C ALA A 15 -19.86 -4.97 -7.75
N ARG A 16 -20.06 -6.10 -8.41
CA ARG A 16 -20.92 -6.21 -9.61
C ARG A 16 -22.37 -5.86 -9.31
N GLU A 17 -22.92 -6.35 -8.19
CA GLU A 17 -24.30 -6.04 -7.77
C GLU A 17 -24.52 -4.53 -7.53
N TYR A 18 -23.48 -3.85 -7.00
CA TYR A 18 -23.50 -2.39 -6.81
C TYR A 18 -23.08 -1.58 -8.05
N ALA A 19 -22.95 -2.25 -9.21
CA ALA A 19 -22.51 -1.63 -10.46
C ALA A 19 -21.18 -0.85 -10.32
N MET A 20 -20.27 -1.32 -9.47
CA MET A 20 -18.94 -0.72 -9.31
C MET A 20 -18.09 -1.03 -10.54
N PRO A 21 -17.49 -0.01 -11.19
CA PRO A 21 -16.68 -0.22 -12.39
C PRO A 21 -15.32 -0.90 -12.08
N ALA A 22 -14.83 -0.77 -10.87
CA ALA A 22 -13.54 -1.32 -10.44
C ALA A 22 -13.56 -1.69 -8.96
N LEU A 23 -12.68 -2.61 -8.59
CA LEU A 23 -12.45 -3.00 -7.19
C LEU A 23 -10.95 -3.18 -6.94
N ALA A 24 -10.48 -2.75 -5.77
CA ALA A 24 -9.08 -2.91 -5.36
C ALA A 24 -8.91 -4.06 -4.36
N LEU A 25 -7.87 -4.89 -4.56
CA LEU A 25 -7.36 -5.80 -3.55
C LEU A 25 -6.03 -5.26 -3.02
N THR A 26 -5.96 -5.01 -1.72
CA THR A 26 -4.78 -4.43 -1.05
C THR A 26 -4.44 -5.23 0.21
N ASP A 27 -4.07 -6.48 0.03
CA ASP A 27 -3.72 -7.40 1.11
C ASP A 27 -2.51 -6.90 1.91
N ARG A 28 -2.43 -7.31 3.18
CA ARG A 28 -1.33 -6.92 4.07
C ARG A 28 -0.05 -7.66 3.72
N ALA A 29 0.92 -6.94 3.15
CA ALA A 29 2.27 -7.41 2.83
C ALA A 29 2.31 -8.70 1.99
N THR A 30 1.31 -8.92 1.15
CA THR A 30 1.23 -10.10 0.27
C THR A 30 0.47 -9.81 -1.01
N LEU A 31 0.79 -10.55 -2.06
CA LEU A 31 0.09 -10.57 -3.34
C LEU A 31 -0.52 -11.94 -3.65
N SER A 32 -0.61 -12.84 -2.66
CA SER A 32 -1.03 -14.24 -2.88
C SER A 32 -2.46 -14.37 -3.40
N GLY A 33 -3.33 -13.40 -3.09
CA GLY A 33 -4.72 -13.33 -3.57
C GLY A 33 -4.89 -12.72 -4.96
N ALA A 34 -3.89 -11.99 -5.46
CA ALA A 34 -4.02 -11.08 -6.61
C ALA A 34 -4.51 -11.76 -7.90
N ILE A 35 -3.94 -12.92 -8.26
CA ILE A 35 -4.30 -13.63 -9.50
C ILE A 35 -5.74 -14.17 -9.46
N ARG A 36 -6.15 -14.75 -8.31
CA ARG A 36 -7.53 -15.23 -8.15
C ARG A 36 -8.53 -14.09 -8.18
N PHE A 37 -8.19 -12.98 -7.52
CA PHE A 37 -8.99 -11.77 -7.51
C PHE A 37 -9.14 -11.18 -8.93
N ALA A 38 -8.02 -11.01 -9.67
CA ALA A 38 -8.06 -10.49 -11.03
C ALA A 38 -8.91 -11.36 -11.97
N LYS A 39 -8.79 -12.70 -11.88
CA LYS A 39 -9.64 -13.62 -12.65
C LYS A 39 -11.12 -13.46 -12.31
N ALA A 40 -11.48 -13.33 -11.03
CA ALA A 40 -12.85 -13.11 -10.61
C ALA A 40 -13.38 -11.77 -11.12
N CYS A 41 -12.59 -10.69 -11.06
CA CYS A 41 -12.97 -9.38 -11.57
C CYS A 41 -13.28 -9.43 -13.08
N VAL A 42 -12.36 -9.97 -13.88
CA VAL A 42 -12.54 -10.09 -15.34
C VAL A 42 -13.79 -10.89 -15.69
N ALA A 43 -14.04 -12.00 -15.00
CA ALA A 43 -15.21 -12.85 -15.21
C ALA A 43 -16.53 -12.12 -14.88
N ASN A 44 -16.51 -11.10 -14.04
CA ASN A 44 -17.67 -10.32 -13.62
C ASN A 44 -17.75 -8.92 -14.24
N GLY A 45 -16.86 -8.56 -15.18
CA GLY A 45 -16.85 -7.25 -15.82
C GLY A 45 -16.43 -6.09 -14.91
N VAL A 46 -15.70 -6.39 -13.81
CA VAL A 46 -15.15 -5.41 -12.86
C VAL A 46 -13.68 -5.22 -13.17
N ALA A 47 -13.18 -3.99 -13.23
CA ALA A 47 -11.75 -3.74 -13.44
C ALA A 47 -10.96 -4.04 -12.14
N PRO A 48 -9.94 -4.93 -12.17
CA PRO A 48 -9.13 -5.23 -10.99
C PRO A 48 -8.06 -4.14 -10.78
N ILE A 49 -7.96 -3.64 -9.56
CA ILE A 49 -6.86 -2.81 -9.09
C ILE A 49 -6.05 -3.61 -8.08
N ILE A 50 -4.76 -3.81 -8.34
CA ILE A 50 -3.89 -4.59 -7.46
C ILE A 50 -3.00 -3.66 -6.67
N GLY A 51 -2.95 -3.90 -5.37
CA GLY A 51 -2.08 -3.17 -4.45
C GLY A 51 -1.67 -4.00 -3.24
N ILE A 52 -0.88 -3.38 -2.39
CA ILE A 52 -0.46 -3.95 -1.11
C ILE A 52 -0.58 -2.89 -0.01
N ASN A 53 -0.96 -3.31 1.19
CA ASN A 53 -0.94 -2.47 2.37
C ASN A 53 0.27 -2.83 3.23
N LEU A 54 1.21 -1.89 3.41
CA LEU A 54 2.51 -2.12 4.02
C LEU A 54 2.72 -1.24 5.27
N PRO A 55 3.41 -1.77 6.30
CA PRO A 55 3.94 -0.93 7.36
C PRO A 55 5.01 0.02 6.80
N ILE A 56 5.05 1.24 7.33
CA ILE A 56 6.01 2.26 6.92
C ILE A 56 6.69 2.88 8.14
N ASP A 57 7.99 3.14 8.01
CA ASP A 57 8.79 3.85 8.99
C ASP A 57 9.71 4.84 8.25
N LEU A 58 9.35 6.10 8.31
CA LEU A 58 10.11 7.18 7.65
C LEU A 58 11.17 7.81 8.57
N GLY A 59 11.52 7.12 9.68
CA GLY A 59 12.54 7.62 10.61
C GLY A 59 12.08 8.83 11.42
N LEU A 60 10.79 9.03 11.56
CA LEU A 60 10.24 10.04 12.45
C LEU A 60 10.34 9.52 13.88
N ASP A 61 11.42 9.88 14.57
CA ASP A 61 11.66 9.52 15.96
C ASP A 61 10.48 9.89 16.85
N ARG A 62 9.53 8.97 16.97
CA ARG A 62 8.55 8.99 18.03
C ARG A 62 8.21 7.58 18.49
N LYS A 63 8.85 7.19 19.57
CA LYS A 63 8.24 6.23 20.48
C LYS A 63 7.09 6.97 21.16
N PRO A 64 5.81 6.59 20.93
CA PRO A 64 4.72 7.15 21.72
C PRO A 64 5.02 6.84 23.17
N SER A 65 5.11 7.86 24.02
CA SER A 65 5.31 7.67 25.44
C SER A 65 4.14 6.85 26.01
N GLY A 66 4.40 5.61 26.41
CA GLY A 66 3.53 4.83 27.26
C GLY A 66 2.38 4.05 26.60
N LYS A 67 2.12 4.12 25.30
CA LYS A 67 1.14 3.29 24.57
C LYS A 67 1.86 2.46 23.51
N LYS A 68 1.38 1.22 23.24
CA LYS A 68 1.86 0.42 22.10
C LYS A 68 1.88 1.31 20.86
N ALA A 69 3.05 1.45 20.24
CA ALA A 69 3.19 2.19 19.00
C ALA A 69 2.19 1.66 17.98
N VAL A 70 1.30 2.52 17.50
CA VAL A 70 0.38 2.13 16.41
C VAL A 70 1.23 2.01 15.15
N GLU A 71 1.18 0.85 14.53
CA GLU A 71 1.90 0.59 13.29
C GLU A 71 1.36 1.50 12.19
N GLN A 72 2.20 2.40 11.69
CA GLN A 72 1.85 3.28 10.58
C GLN A 72 1.88 2.49 9.28
N ARG A 73 0.96 2.78 8.38
CA ARG A 73 0.77 2.01 7.15
C ARG A 73 0.42 2.90 5.97
N VAL A 74 0.83 2.45 4.79
CA VAL A 74 0.43 3.04 3.49
C VAL A 74 -0.05 1.94 2.56
N THR A 75 -0.78 2.33 1.54
CA THR A 75 -1.18 1.41 0.46
C THR A 75 -0.45 1.80 -0.81
N VAL A 76 0.17 0.83 -1.46
CA VAL A 76 0.84 0.99 -2.75
C VAL A 76 0.03 0.26 -3.81
N LEU A 77 -0.37 0.96 -4.86
CA LEU A 77 -1.16 0.43 -5.97
C LEU A 77 -0.31 0.32 -7.23
N ALA A 78 -0.53 -0.75 -8.00
CA ALA A 78 0.04 -0.89 -9.34
C ALA A 78 -0.73 -0.03 -10.34
N HIS A 79 -0.02 0.61 -11.28
CA HIS A 79 -0.56 1.42 -12.37
C HIS A 79 0.09 1.07 -13.70
N GLY A 80 -0.72 1.06 -14.77
CA GLY A 80 -0.25 0.81 -16.13
C GLY A 80 0.36 -0.58 -16.36
N ASP A 81 0.90 -0.78 -17.55
CA ASP A 81 1.39 -2.08 -18.02
C ASP A 81 2.57 -2.64 -17.21
N GLY A 82 3.42 -1.75 -16.68
CA GLY A 82 4.57 -2.13 -15.84
C GLY A 82 4.24 -2.31 -14.37
N GLY A 83 3.08 -1.84 -13.92
CA GLY A 83 2.73 -1.71 -12.50
C GLY A 83 2.79 -3.01 -11.71
N TRP A 84 2.28 -4.09 -12.28
CA TRP A 84 2.35 -5.41 -11.65
C TRP A 84 3.80 -5.86 -11.42
N ALA A 85 4.65 -5.75 -12.42
CA ALA A 85 6.05 -6.16 -12.33
C ALA A 85 6.82 -5.32 -11.29
N HIS A 86 6.56 -4.01 -11.26
CA HIS A 86 7.14 -3.12 -10.26
C HIS A 86 6.65 -3.41 -8.85
N LEU A 87 5.35 -3.66 -8.66
CA LEU A 87 4.79 -4.01 -7.36
C LEU A 87 5.39 -5.32 -6.80
N VAL A 88 5.54 -6.33 -7.67
CA VAL A 88 6.18 -7.61 -7.31
C VAL A 88 7.65 -7.41 -6.92
N ARG A 89 8.42 -6.65 -7.72
CA ARG A 89 9.83 -6.34 -7.43
C ARG A 89 9.96 -5.57 -6.12
N PHE A 90 9.10 -4.57 -5.90
CA PHE A 90 9.07 -3.77 -4.69
C PHE A 90 8.83 -4.66 -3.46
N LEU A 91 7.78 -5.49 -3.47
CA LEU A 91 7.49 -6.40 -2.36
C LEU A 91 8.60 -7.43 -2.14
N THR A 92 9.14 -7.99 -3.22
CA THR A 92 10.27 -8.94 -3.14
C THR A 92 11.49 -8.28 -2.51
N GLY A 93 11.80 -7.04 -2.92
CA GLY A 93 12.89 -6.24 -2.35
C GLY A 93 12.72 -6.02 -0.85
N LEU A 94 11.51 -5.70 -0.38
CA LEU A 94 11.20 -5.54 1.04
C LEU A 94 11.46 -6.83 1.82
N HIS A 95 11.00 -7.98 1.31
CA HIS A 95 11.22 -9.28 1.96
C HIS A 95 12.69 -9.68 2.03
N ILE A 96 13.45 -9.48 0.96
CA ILE A 96 14.88 -9.84 0.90
C ILE A 96 15.71 -8.95 1.83
N ASN A 97 15.49 -7.64 1.80
CA ASN A 97 16.32 -6.70 2.57
C ASN A 97 16.02 -6.74 4.08
N ASN A 98 14.82 -7.15 4.46
CA ASN A 98 14.40 -7.25 5.87
C ASN A 98 14.53 -8.68 6.44
N GLY A 99 15.27 -9.56 5.80
CA GLY A 99 15.51 -10.92 6.30
C GLY A 99 14.28 -11.84 6.32
N GLY A 100 13.27 -11.56 5.49
CA GLY A 100 12.09 -12.41 5.30
C GLY A 100 10.97 -12.26 6.35
N GLY A 101 11.18 -11.46 7.40
CA GLY A 101 10.21 -11.33 8.50
C GLY A 101 9.46 -10.00 8.56
N ASP A 102 10.09 -8.92 8.16
CA ASP A 102 9.51 -7.56 8.19
C ASP A 102 9.36 -7.04 6.76
N THR A 103 8.19 -6.50 6.44
CA THR A 103 7.91 -5.86 5.14
C THR A 103 7.78 -4.35 5.28
N ARG A 104 8.41 -3.78 6.30
CA ARG A 104 8.35 -2.35 6.58
C ARG A 104 9.09 -1.55 5.53
N ILE A 105 8.43 -0.52 5.03
CA ILE A 105 9.02 0.46 4.12
C ILE A 105 9.85 1.45 4.95
N THR A 106 11.14 1.58 4.62
CA THR A 106 12.00 2.66 5.12
C THR A 106 12.31 3.64 3.99
N MET A 107 12.83 4.83 4.32
CA MET A 107 13.27 5.80 3.29
C MET A 107 14.31 5.18 2.36
N GLU A 108 15.29 4.46 2.90
CA GLU A 108 16.33 3.78 2.12
C GLU A 108 15.74 2.78 1.10
N LEU A 109 14.72 2.02 1.53
CA LEU A 109 14.04 1.06 0.66
C LEU A 109 13.17 1.76 -0.39
N LEU A 110 12.55 2.90 -0.05
CA LEU A 110 11.87 3.73 -1.03
C LEU A 110 12.84 4.22 -2.10
N GLU A 111 13.98 4.79 -1.72
CA GLU A 111 15.03 5.23 -2.64
C GLU A 111 15.49 4.11 -3.56
N LYS A 112 15.73 2.93 -3.00
CA LYS A 112 16.26 1.79 -3.74
C LYS A 112 15.27 1.17 -4.76
N PHE A 113 13.98 1.11 -4.42
CA PHE A 113 13.01 0.31 -5.18
C PHE A 113 11.93 1.11 -5.90
N SER A 114 11.74 2.37 -5.57
CA SER A 114 10.73 3.22 -6.18
C SER A 114 11.31 4.38 -6.99
N ALA A 115 12.63 4.52 -7.06
CA ALA A 115 13.28 5.59 -7.79
C ALA A 115 12.77 5.66 -9.24
N HIS A 116 12.01 6.72 -9.55
CA HIS A 116 11.51 7.04 -10.89
C HIS A 116 10.47 6.07 -11.46
N THR A 117 9.60 5.47 -10.65
CA THR A 117 8.52 4.66 -11.19
C THR A 117 7.19 5.41 -11.21
N THR A 118 6.70 5.72 -12.41
CA THR A 118 5.34 6.21 -12.65
C THR A 118 4.29 5.09 -12.57
N SER A 119 4.73 3.85 -12.38
CA SER A 119 3.88 2.65 -12.39
C SER A 119 3.35 2.26 -11.01
N LEU A 120 3.67 2.98 -9.96
CA LEU A 120 3.17 2.75 -8.61
C LEU A 120 2.59 4.04 -8.03
N HIS A 121 1.45 3.93 -7.37
CA HIS A 121 0.85 5.03 -6.59
C HIS A 121 0.88 4.71 -5.11
N ILE A 122 1.23 5.71 -4.29
CA ILE A 122 1.14 5.61 -2.84
C ILE A 122 -0.11 6.32 -2.32
N LEU A 123 -0.90 5.65 -1.48
CA LEU A 123 -2.07 6.20 -0.83
C LEU A 123 -1.81 6.37 0.67
N HIS A 124 -1.97 7.59 1.15
CA HIS A 124 -1.89 7.94 2.55
C HIS A 124 -3.28 7.85 3.21
N GLY A 125 -3.59 6.66 3.75
CA GLY A 125 -4.83 6.41 4.48
C GLY A 125 -4.79 6.90 5.93
N PRO A 126 -5.84 6.64 6.72
CA PRO A 126 -5.95 7.10 8.12
C PRO A 126 -4.83 6.63 9.06
N GLN A 127 -4.17 5.53 8.71
CA GLN A 127 -3.04 4.99 9.47
C GLN A 127 -1.67 5.41 8.91
N SER A 128 -1.61 6.35 7.96
CA SER A 128 -0.35 6.81 7.40
C SER A 128 0.37 7.80 8.33
N PRO A 129 1.70 7.92 8.22
CA PRO A 129 2.46 8.94 8.95
C PRO A 129 1.89 10.35 8.76
N LEU A 130 1.49 10.67 7.54
CA LEU A 130 0.90 11.96 7.17
C LEU A 130 -0.39 12.23 7.96
N SER A 131 -1.30 11.27 8.04
CA SER A 131 -2.55 11.42 8.78
C SER A 131 -2.33 11.58 10.28
N TYR A 132 -1.31 10.92 10.84
CA TYR A 132 -0.94 11.11 12.25
C TYR A 132 -0.39 12.52 12.53
N GLU A 133 0.40 13.10 11.63
CA GLU A 133 0.89 14.48 11.79
C GLU A 133 -0.24 15.48 11.66
N LEU A 134 -1.19 15.28 10.73
CA LEU A 134 -2.39 16.13 10.61
C LEU A 134 -3.27 16.05 11.85
N ALA A 135 -3.54 14.84 12.35
CA ALA A 135 -4.32 14.64 13.58
C ALA A 135 -3.65 15.26 14.84
N ALA A 136 -2.33 15.41 14.79
CA ALA A 136 -1.55 16.07 15.83
C ALA A 136 -1.41 17.60 15.62
N HIS A 137 -2.18 18.19 14.71
CA HIS A 137 -2.15 19.61 14.35
C HIS A 137 -0.75 20.10 13.90
N ARG A 138 -0.03 19.28 13.11
CA ARG A 138 1.30 19.58 12.56
C ARG A 138 1.31 19.52 11.03
N PRO A 139 0.60 20.44 10.34
CA PRO A 139 0.44 20.41 8.89
C PRO A 139 1.76 20.56 8.13
N GLU A 140 2.70 21.33 8.67
CA GLU A 140 4.02 21.52 8.05
C GLU A 140 4.82 20.22 7.96
N ARG A 141 4.79 19.40 9.03
CA ARG A 141 5.41 18.07 9.03
C ARG A 141 4.69 17.10 8.11
N ALA A 142 3.37 17.17 8.06
CA ALA A 142 2.59 16.37 7.12
C ALA A 142 2.95 16.70 5.67
N LEU A 143 3.13 17.99 5.36
CA LEU A 143 3.54 18.45 4.03
C LEU A 143 4.98 18.00 3.69
N GLU A 144 5.91 18.07 4.64
CA GLU A 144 7.27 17.57 4.46
C GLU A 144 7.26 16.06 4.11
N LEU A 145 6.50 15.26 4.86
CA LEU A 145 6.36 13.82 4.61
C LEU A 145 5.73 13.53 3.25
N PHE A 146 4.70 14.29 2.89
CA PHE A 146 4.08 14.17 1.58
C PHE A 146 5.07 14.47 0.45
N ASN A 147 5.82 15.55 0.54
CA ASN A 147 6.81 15.91 -0.48
C ASN A 147 7.89 14.84 -0.61
N ARG A 148 8.42 14.35 0.51
CA ARG A 148 9.42 13.27 0.53
C ARG A 148 8.91 11.98 -0.12
N THR A 149 7.67 11.59 0.16
CA THR A 149 7.09 10.37 -0.47
C THR A 149 6.72 10.61 -1.93
N ARG A 150 6.30 11.82 -2.29
CA ARG A 150 5.95 12.17 -3.67
C ARG A 150 7.14 12.07 -4.61
N GLU A 151 8.35 12.42 -4.18
CA GLU A 151 9.57 12.35 -4.98
C GLU A 151 9.84 10.94 -5.54
N PHE A 152 9.34 9.89 -4.88
CA PHE A 152 9.52 8.51 -5.32
C PHE A 152 8.39 7.97 -6.20
N PHE A 153 7.22 8.60 -6.19
CA PHE A 153 6.01 8.13 -6.85
C PHE A 153 5.37 9.17 -7.78
N ALA A 154 6.04 10.28 -8.05
CA ALA A 154 5.53 11.33 -8.91
C ALA A 154 5.98 11.15 -10.37
N ASP A 155 5.13 11.62 -11.28
CA ASP A 155 5.46 11.89 -12.68
C ASP A 155 6.41 13.09 -12.76
#